data_971cccfa4f82bc02afbc7ad7877451df
#
_entry.id   971cccfa4f82bc02afbc7ad7877451df
#
_cell.length_a   1.000
_cell.length_b   1.000
_cell.length_c   1.000
_cell.angle_alpha   90.00
_cell.angle_beta   90.00
_cell.angle_gamma   90.00
#
_symmetry.space_group_name_H-M   'P 1'
#
loop_
_entity.id
_entity.type
_entity.pdbx_description
1 polymer ?
#
loop_
_entity_poly.entity_id
_entity_poly.type
_entity_poly.pdbx_seq_one_letter_code
_entity_poly.pdbx_strand_id
1 'polypeptide(L)'
;MQAVNSSQTKYAGGFIYESSSTGITGSTGLALKFFSSPEGYIDFNNHAVFDFIYQYKDHLGSIRLSYSDSDKNGSINANTDIIEEKNYYPFGLEHKGYNNVVNGTDHLYGFGGKEENTELGLEWLDFGARNYDAALGRWMNLDPLAEMMEGTHLIIMGLAIRCFGLIQMVC
;
A
#
# COMPACT_ATOMS: atom_id res chain seq x y z
N MET A 1 19.08 0.06 26.70
CA MET A 1 17.85 0.77 26.27
C MET A 1 17.96 0.95 24.76
N GLN A 2 17.21 0.18 23.98
CA GLN A 2 17.12 0.40 22.53
C GLN A 2 16.21 1.61 22.31
N ALA A 3 16.71 2.59 21.57
CA ALA A 3 15.90 3.71 21.13
C ALA A 3 14.84 3.17 20.15
N VAL A 4 13.57 3.28 20.51
CA VAL A 4 12.47 3.01 19.61
C VAL A 4 12.44 4.17 18.62
N ASN A 5 12.92 3.94 17.40
CA ASN A 5 12.72 4.88 16.30
C ASN A 5 11.23 4.86 15.94
N SER A 6 10.47 5.79 16.48
CA SER A 6 9.10 6.02 16.05
C SER A 6 9.13 6.91 14.80
N SER A 7 9.05 6.30 13.62
CA SER A 7 8.71 7.05 12.41
C SER A 7 7.25 7.48 12.52
N GLN A 8 6.97 8.75 12.27
CA GLN A 8 5.61 9.28 12.25
C GLN A 8 5.19 9.52 10.80
N THR A 9 4.15 8.84 10.36
CA THR A 9 3.54 9.06 9.04
C THR A 9 2.31 9.94 9.19
N LYS A 10 2.13 10.94 8.32
CA LYS A 10 0.94 11.79 8.26
C LYS A 10 0.34 11.78 6.88
N TYR A 11 -0.98 11.67 6.82
CA TYR A 11 -1.77 11.66 5.60
C TYR A 11 -2.53 12.98 5.46
N ALA A 12 -2.45 13.61 4.28
CA ALA A 12 -3.14 14.86 4.00
C ALA A 12 -3.62 14.88 2.55
N GLY A 13 -4.88 14.48 2.30
CA GLY A 13 -5.50 14.61 0.97
C GLY A 13 -4.76 13.90 -0.17
N GLY A 14 -4.23 12.69 0.10
CA GLY A 14 -3.44 11.93 -0.87
C GLY A 14 -1.94 12.21 -0.86
N PHE A 15 -1.50 13.18 -0.05
CA PHE A 15 -0.08 13.44 0.23
C PHE A 15 0.34 12.71 1.49
N ILE A 16 1.47 12.03 1.43
CA ILE A 16 2.02 11.24 2.53
C ILE A 16 3.35 11.84 2.97
N TYR A 17 3.44 12.15 4.25
CA TYR A 17 4.60 12.75 4.88
C TYR A 17 5.18 11.78 5.90
N GLU A 18 6.49 11.70 5.96
CA GLU A 18 7.22 10.88 6.93
C GLU A 18 8.17 11.74 7.76
N SER A 19 8.31 11.43 9.05
CA SER A 19 9.28 12.11 9.90
C SER A 19 10.70 11.70 9.50
N SER A 20 11.49 12.65 8.98
CA SER A 20 12.90 12.45 8.70
C SER A 20 13.71 12.67 9.98
N SER A 21 14.32 11.61 10.51
CA SER A 21 15.33 11.73 11.55
C SER A 21 16.70 12.02 10.93
N THR A 22 16.88 13.19 10.34
CA THR A 22 18.22 13.67 10.03
C THR A 22 18.88 14.15 11.33
N GLY A 23 19.68 13.28 11.91
CA GLY A 23 20.34 13.47 13.20
C GLY A 23 21.45 14.49 13.18
N ILE A 24 21.17 15.80 13.13
CA ILE A 24 22.15 16.84 13.54
C ILE A 24 21.48 18.05 14.21
N THR A 25 20.19 18.29 14.03
CA THR A 25 19.50 19.36 14.78
C THR A 25 18.09 18.91 15.07
N GLY A 26 17.71 18.74 16.32
CA GLY A 26 16.43 18.26 16.86
C GLY A 26 15.13 18.91 16.34
N SER A 27 15.04 19.09 15.05
CA SER A 27 13.86 19.52 14.31
C SER A 27 13.26 18.28 13.65
N THR A 28 12.25 17.70 14.25
CA THR A 28 11.36 16.71 13.63
C THR A 28 10.59 17.39 12.50
N GLY A 29 11.21 17.53 11.34
CA GLY A 29 10.56 17.97 10.12
C GLY A 29 9.82 16.82 9.47
N LEU A 30 8.54 17.02 9.12
CA LEU A 30 7.82 16.13 8.22
C LEU A 30 8.26 16.45 6.80
N ALA A 31 8.80 15.45 6.10
CA ALA A 31 9.14 15.55 4.70
C ALA A 31 8.04 14.88 3.85
N LEU A 32 7.71 15.46 2.71
CA LEU A 32 6.84 14.82 1.73
C LEU A 32 7.56 13.58 1.20
N LYS A 33 6.90 12.42 1.28
CA LYS A 33 7.42 11.15 0.79
C LYS A 33 6.92 10.88 -0.62
N PHE A 34 5.62 10.81 -0.77
CA PHE A 34 4.98 10.63 -2.08
C PHE A 34 3.54 11.17 -2.06
N PHE A 35 2.93 11.27 -3.22
CA PHE A 35 1.50 11.52 -3.34
C PHE A 35 0.89 10.71 -4.48
N SER A 36 -0.37 10.32 -4.27
CA SER A 36 -1.11 9.46 -5.18
C SER A 36 -1.49 10.17 -6.48
N SER A 37 -1.42 9.45 -7.58
CA SER A 37 -1.88 9.83 -8.92
C SER A 37 -2.85 8.77 -9.43
N PRO A 38 -3.74 9.07 -10.38
CA PRO A 38 -4.66 8.08 -10.96
C PRO A 38 -3.96 6.88 -11.58
N GLU A 39 -2.78 7.07 -12.13
CA GLU A 39 -1.99 6.04 -12.83
C GLU A 39 -0.90 5.40 -11.96
N GLY A 40 -0.73 5.89 -10.71
CA GLY A 40 0.31 5.40 -9.82
C GLY A 40 0.58 6.36 -8.68
N TYR A 41 1.83 6.74 -8.49
CA TYR A 41 2.23 7.74 -7.50
C TYR A 41 3.46 8.51 -7.95
N ILE A 42 3.68 9.65 -7.31
CA ILE A 42 4.84 10.49 -7.55
C ILE A 42 5.67 10.48 -6.28
N ASP A 43 6.86 9.90 -6.38
CA ASP A 43 7.81 9.82 -5.28
C ASP A 43 8.67 11.08 -5.20
N PHE A 44 8.90 11.53 -3.97
CA PHE A 44 9.73 12.69 -3.70
C PHE A 44 11.00 12.25 -2.98
N ASN A 45 11.97 11.82 -3.76
CA ASN A 45 13.26 11.42 -3.24
C ASN A 45 13.99 12.59 -2.56
N ASN A 46 14.86 12.30 -1.59
CA ASN A 46 15.65 13.26 -0.81
C ASN A 46 16.48 14.27 -1.65
N HIS A 47 16.48 14.15 -2.95
CA HIS A 47 17.20 15.01 -3.89
C HIS A 47 16.33 16.08 -4.57
N ALA A 48 15.10 16.32 -4.05
CA ALA A 48 14.15 17.29 -4.63
C ALA A 48 13.78 16.99 -6.11
N VAL A 49 13.86 15.73 -6.52
CA VAL A 49 13.45 15.27 -7.85
C VAL A 49 12.16 14.49 -7.71
N PHE A 50 11.17 14.80 -8.54
CA PHE A 50 9.94 14.05 -8.63
C PHE A 50 10.13 12.90 -9.61
N ASP A 51 9.90 11.67 -9.12
CA ASP A 51 9.91 10.48 -9.93
C ASP A 51 8.46 9.98 -10.11
N PHE A 52 8.06 9.90 -11.38
CA PHE A 52 6.73 9.40 -11.75
C PHE A 52 6.77 7.88 -11.82
N ILE A 53 6.01 7.24 -10.94
CA ILE A 53 5.92 5.80 -10.88
C ILE A 53 4.53 5.38 -11.31
N TYR A 54 4.48 4.60 -12.38
CA TYR A 54 3.26 4.06 -12.96
C TYR A 54 2.96 2.70 -12.36
N GLN A 55 1.68 2.42 -12.11
CA GLN A 55 1.23 1.17 -11.54
C GLN A 55 0.27 0.45 -12.47
N TYR A 56 0.60 -0.76 -12.84
CA TYR A 56 -0.33 -1.67 -13.47
C TYR A 56 -1.16 -2.40 -12.40
N LYS A 57 -2.48 -2.21 -12.47
CA LYS A 57 -3.45 -2.78 -11.53
C LYS A 57 -4.29 -3.81 -12.23
N ASP A 58 -4.61 -4.89 -11.54
CA ASP A 58 -5.55 -5.88 -12.05
C ASP A 58 -7.01 -5.39 -11.92
N HIS A 59 -7.96 -6.21 -12.39
CA HIS A 59 -9.38 -5.88 -12.37
C HIS A 59 -9.99 -5.74 -10.96
N LEU A 60 -9.29 -6.16 -9.92
CA LEU A 60 -9.66 -5.99 -8.51
C LEU A 60 -8.98 -4.77 -7.88
N GLY A 61 -8.16 -4.05 -8.63
CA GLY A 61 -7.39 -2.91 -8.15
C GLY A 61 -6.10 -3.29 -7.42
N SER A 62 -5.70 -4.56 -7.45
CA SER A 62 -4.43 -4.99 -6.85
C SER A 62 -3.26 -4.58 -7.74
N ILE A 63 -2.25 -3.97 -7.14
CA ILE A 63 -1.05 -3.52 -7.84
C ILE A 63 -0.22 -4.75 -8.19
N ARG A 64 0.09 -4.92 -9.48
CA ARG A 64 0.85 -6.06 -9.99
C ARG A 64 2.26 -5.70 -10.41
N LEU A 65 2.44 -4.48 -10.89
CA LEU A 65 3.71 -4.00 -11.39
C LEU A 65 3.81 -2.51 -11.13
N SER A 66 4.94 -2.06 -10.60
CA SER A 66 5.29 -0.64 -10.53
C SER A 66 6.54 -0.40 -11.36
N TYR A 67 6.53 0.62 -12.21
CA TYR A 67 7.63 0.95 -13.11
C TYR A 67 7.79 2.45 -13.30
N SER A 68 8.98 2.88 -13.66
CA SER A 68 9.29 4.27 -13.97
C SER A 68 10.28 4.33 -15.12
N ASP A 69 10.15 5.33 -15.98
CA ASP A 69 11.13 5.64 -17.03
C ASP A 69 12.26 6.47 -16.40
N SER A 70 13.24 5.79 -15.81
CA SER A 70 14.31 6.40 -15.01
C SER A 70 15.27 7.23 -15.87
N ASP A 71 15.50 6.83 -17.11
CA ASP A 71 16.40 7.49 -18.06
C ASP A 71 15.67 8.47 -19.00
N LYS A 72 14.33 8.54 -18.89
CA LYS A 72 13.44 9.44 -19.67
C LYS A 72 13.58 9.29 -21.18
N ASN A 73 13.83 8.07 -21.63
CA ASN A 73 13.99 7.76 -23.05
C ASN A 73 12.65 7.41 -23.76
N GLY A 74 11.56 7.28 -23.00
CA GLY A 74 10.22 6.92 -23.48
C GLY A 74 10.05 5.44 -23.80
N SER A 75 10.99 4.60 -23.39
CA SER A 75 10.94 3.13 -23.55
C SER A 75 11.18 2.45 -22.22
N ILE A 76 10.33 1.52 -21.83
CA ILE A 76 10.48 0.79 -20.57
C ILE A 76 11.38 -0.44 -20.78
N ASN A 77 12.47 -0.47 -20.02
CA ASN A 77 13.40 -1.61 -19.98
C ASN A 77 13.13 -2.45 -18.73
N ALA A 78 12.83 -3.73 -18.93
CA ALA A 78 12.49 -4.64 -17.83
C ALA A 78 13.60 -4.79 -16.77
N ASN A 79 14.86 -4.53 -17.12
CA ASN A 79 15.96 -4.71 -16.18
C ASN A 79 16.25 -3.48 -15.29
N THR A 80 15.85 -2.28 -15.76
CA THR A 80 16.23 -1.03 -15.10
C THR A 80 15.03 -0.25 -14.57
N ASP A 81 13.87 -0.37 -15.25
CA ASP A 81 12.73 0.52 -15.02
C ASP A 81 11.61 -0.13 -14.23
N ILE A 82 11.66 -1.46 -14.06
CA ILE A 82 10.75 -2.15 -13.14
C ILE A 82 11.23 -1.94 -11.72
N ILE A 83 10.38 -1.34 -10.89
CA ILE A 83 10.62 -1.07 -9.49
C ILE A 83 10.26 -2.28 -8.65
N GLU A 84 9.03 -2.78 -8.80
CA GLU A 84 8.53 -3.93 -8.07
C GLU A 84 7.53 -4.74 -8.90
N GLU A 85 7.46 -6.02 -8.63
CA GLU A 85 6.45 -6.93 -9.14
C GLU A 85 5.79 -7.65 -7.97
N LYS A 86 4.45 -7.60 -7.90
CA LYS A 86 3.66 -8.20 -6.83
C LYS A 86 2.70 -9.26 -7.37
N ASN A 87 2.81 -10.45 -6.85
CA ASN A 87 1.92 -11.57 -7.14
C ASN A 87 1.24 -12.02 -5.85
N TYR A 88 -0.05 -12.31 -5.92
CA TYR A 88 -0.85 -12.65 -4.76
C TYR A 88 -1.52 -14.01 -4.89
N TYR A 89 -1.66 -14.71 -3.78
CA TYR A 89 -2.60 -15.81 -3.63
C TYR A 89 -4.04 -15.28 -3.67
N PRO A 90 -5.06 -16.15 -3.86
CA PRO A 90 -6.46 -15.72 -4.04
C PRO A 90 -7.02 -14.82 -2.94
N PHE A 91 -6.51 -14.91 -1.73
CA PHE A 91 -6.94 -14.09 -0.59
C PHE A 91 -5.97 -12.93 -0.27
N GLY A 92 -5.09 -12.60 -1.20
CA GLY A 92 -4.25 -11.39 -1.10
C GLY A 92 -2.93 -11.58 -0.39
N LEU A 93 -2.62 -12.78 0.12
CA LEU A 93 -1.30 -13.07 0.65
C LEU A 93 -0.27 -12.94 -0.46
N GLU A 94 0.78 -12.18 -0.23
CA GLU A 94 1.83 -11.96 -1.21
C GLU A 94 2.70 -13.21 -1.40
N HIS A 95 3.02 -13.51 -2.65
CA HIS A 95 3.91 -14.61 -3.01
C HIS A 95 5.35 -14.27 -2.65
N LYS A 96 5.97 -15.03 -1.73
CA LYS A 96 7.40 -14.92 -1.44
C LYS A 96 8.18 -15.82 -2.43
N GLY A 97 9.11 -15.21 -3.17
CA GLY A 97 10.01 -15.92 -4.08
C GLY A 97 9.74 -15.75 -5.59
N TYR A 98 8.59 -15.22 -5.96
CA TYR A 98 8.29 -14.78 -7.34
C TYR A 98 8.27 -13.26 -7.46
N ASN A 99 8.11 -12.58 -6.34
CA ASN A 99 8.09 -11.14 -6.29
C ASN A 99 9.50 -10.66 -6.05
N ASN A 100 9.98 -9.85 -6.95
CA ASN A 100 11.27 -9.23 -6.82
C ASN A 100 11.07 -7.72 -6.78
N VAL A 101 11.54 -7.10 -5.70
CA VAL A 101 11.87 -5.69 -5.74
C VAL A 101 13.12 -5.61 -6.59
N VAL A 102 12.97 -5.12 -7.80
CA VAL A 102 14.06 -5.14 -8.77
C VAL A 102 14.93 -3.90 -8.61
N ASN A 103 14.31 -2.73 -8.55
CA ASN A 103 15.04 -1.45 -8.49
C ASN A 103 14.28 -0.41 -7.65
N GLY A 104 14.19 -0.60 -6.35
CA GLY A 104 13.50 0.39 -5.52
C GLY A 104 13.14 -0.08 -4.12
N THR A 105 12.27 0.66 -3.47
CA THR A 105 11.70 0.32 -2.17
C THR A 105 10.35 -0.36 -2.37
N ASP A 106 10.08 -1.36 -1.53
CA ASP A 106 8.77 -2.01 -1.46
C ASP A 106 7.70 -0.98 -1.08
N HIS A 107 6.71 -0.84 -1.94
CA HIS A 107 5.63 0.11 -1.72
C HIS A 107 4.54 -0.55 -0.87
N LEU A 108 4.11 0.14 0.19
CA LEU A 108 3.15 -0.41 1.16
C LEU A 108 1.75 -0.66 0.59
N TYR A 109 1.42 -0.13 -0.58
CA TYR A 109 0.15 -0.39 -1.24
C TYR A 109 0.27 -1.60 -2.16
N GLY A 110 -0.69 -2.51 -2.05
CA GLY A 110 -0.62 -3.78 -2.77
C GLY A 110 -1.99 -4.33 -3.16
N PHE A 111 -2.42 -5.36 -2.48
CA PHE A 111 -3.67 -6.06 -2.74
C PHE A 111 -4.90 -5.16 -2.59
N GLY A 112 -5.74 -5.09 -3.62
CA GLY A 112 -6.90 -4.21 -3.68
C GLY A 112 -6.55 -2.72 -3.59
N GLY A 113 -5.29 -2.33 -3.83
CA GLY A 113 -4.81 -0.96 -3.67
C GLY A 113 -4.82 -0.49 -2.21
N LYS A 114 -4.78 -1.42 -1.26
CA LYS A 114 -4.81 -1.13 0.18
C LYS A 114 -3.41 -1.07 0.75
N GLU A 115 -3.27 -0.26 1.80
CA GLU A 115 -2.01 -0.11 2.53
C GLU A 115 -1.78 -1.31 3.45
N GLU A 116 -0.56 -1.83 3.44
CA GLU A 116 -0.13 -2.89 4.32
C GLU A 116 0.53 -2.30 5.56
N ASN A 117 -0.01 -2.62 6.72
CA ASN A 117 0.55 -2.26 8.02
C ASN A 117 1.58 -3.31 8.43
N THR A 118 2.84 -2.99 8.23
CA THR A 118 3.97 -3.86 8.60
C THR A 118 4.45 -3.63 10.04
N GLU A 119 3.86 -2.69 10.75
CA GLU A 119 4.21 -2.38 12.13
C GLU A 119 3.98 -3.60 13.04
N LEU A 120 4.91 -3.84 13.93
CA LEU A 120 4.89 -4.99 14.86
C LEU A 120 4.87 -6.37 14.18
N GLY A 121 5.14 -6.43 12.87
CA GLY A 121 5.09 -7.68 12.10
C GLY A 121 3.68 -8.20 11.85
N LEU A 122 2.66 -7.33 11.82
CA LEU A 122 1.26 -7.73 11.67
C LEU A 122 0.89 -8.06 10.23
N GLU A 123 1.49 -7.40 9.24
CA GLU A 123 1.22 -7.60 7.80
C GLU A 123 -0.29 -7.53 7.45
N TRP A 124 -1.01 -6.59 8.08
CA TRP A 124 -2.46 -6.42 7.88
C TRP A 124 -2.76 -5.38 6.82
N LEU A 125 -3.77 -5.62 6.01
CA LEU A 125 -4.26 -4.67 5.02
C LEU A 125 -5.30 -3.72 5.65
N ASP A 126 -5.09 -2.41 5.49
CA ASP A 126 -6.00 -1.39 6.00
C ASP A 126 -7.12 -1.09 4.98
N PHE A 127 -8.34 -1.47 5.33
CA PHE A 127 -9.54 -1.13 4.58
C PHE A 127 -10.32 0.05 5.19
N GLY A 128 -9.69 0.82 6.10
CA GLY A 128 -10.28 1.94 6.80
C GLY A 128 -11.11 1.49 8.00
N ALA A 129 -12.33 1.02 7.78
CA ALA A 129 -13.20 0.55 8.86
C ALA A 129 -12.75 -0.79 9.48
N ARG A 130 -11.98 -1.59 8.77
CA ARG A 130 -11.53 -2.92 9.19
C ARG A 130 -10.12 -3.22 8.72
N ASN A 131 -9.41 -4.01 9.51
CA ASN A 131 -8.13 -4.61 9.14
C ASN A 131 -8.37 -6.05 8.65
N TYR A 132 -7.67 -6.41 7.59
CA TYR A 132 -7.74 -7.72 6.97
C TYR A 132 -6.41 -8.45 7.05
N ASP A 133 -6.43 -9.68 7.51
CA ASP A 133 -5.26 -10.56 7.54
C ASP A 133 -5.30 -11.48 6.32
N ALA A 134 -4.37 -11.26 5.40
CA ALA A 134 -4.29 -12.00 4.15
C ALA A 134 -3.81 -13.46 4.35
N ALA A 135 -3.02 -13.73 5.38
CA ALA A 135 -2.54 -15.07 5.70
C ALA A 135 -3.66 -15.96 6.25
N LEU A 136 -4.57 -15.38 7.03
CA LEU A 136 -5.74 -16.07 7.57
C LEU A 136 -6.96 -15.99 6.64
N GLY A 137 -6.95 -15.07 5.68
CA GLY A 137 -8.06 -14.83 4.78
C GLY A 137 -9.30 -14.27 5.48
N ARG A 138 -9.14 -13.48 6.54
CA ARG A 138 -10.26 -12.99 7.36
C ARG A 138 -10.07 -11.59 7.90
N TRP A 139 -11.20 -10.97 8.25
CA TRP A 139 -11.23 -9.70 8.94
C TRP A 139 -10.87 -9.85 10.41
N MET A 140 -10.08 -8.91 10.93
CA MET A 140 -9.66 -8.89 12.33
C MET A 140 -10.66 -8.14 13.23
N ASN A 141 -11.51 -7.31 12.65
CA ASN A 141 -12.53 -6.53 13.35
C ASN A 141 -13.93 -6.93 12.86
N LEU A 142 -14.93 -6.79 13.73
CA LEU A 142 -16.32 -6.91 13.35
C LEU A 142 -16.70 -5.81 12.34
N ASP A 143 -17.60 -6.15 11.42
CA ASP A 143 -18.15 -5.16 10.50
C ASP A 143 -18.97 -4.13 11.28
N PRO A 144 -18.70 -2.81 11.14
CA PRO A 144 -19.54 -1.78 11.76
C PRO A 144 -21.03 -1.85 11.36
N LEU A 145 -21.32 -2.44 10.20
CA LEU A 145 -22.71 -2.63 9.72
C LEU A 145 -23.24 -4.04 10.00
N ALA A 146 -22.59 -4.79 10.89
CA ALA A 146 -22.96 -6.17 11.22
C ALA A 146 -24.41 -6.34 11.64
N GLU A 147 -24.93 -5.39 12.41
CA GLU A 147 -26.32 -5.42 12.90
C GLU A 147 -27.37 -5.29 11.79
N MET A 148 -26.98 -4.75 10.63
CA MET A 148 -27.87 -4.60 9.48
C MET A 148 -27.90 -5.83 8.57
N MET A 149 -27.02 -6.81 8.81
CA MET A 149 -26.82 -7.98 7.95
C MET A 149 -27.19 -9.27 8.69
N GLU A 150 -28.47 -9.53 8.93
CA GLU A 150 -28.92 -10.77 9.55
C GLU A 150 -28.52 -12.00 8.71
N GLY A 151 -27.87 -12.98 9.36
CA GLY A 151 -27.58 -14.30 8.79
C GLY A 151 -26.31 -14.44 7.96
N THR A 152 -25.44 -13.43 7.89
CA THR A 152 -24.18 -13.50 7.15
C THR A 152 -22.96 -13.67 8.08
N HIS A 153 -22.01 -14.54 7.69
CA HIS A 153 -20.73 -14.67 8.38
C HIS A 153 -19.87 -13.42 8.14
N LEU A 154 -19.83 -12.55 9.12
CA LEU A 154 -19.22 -11.21 9.11
C LEU A 154 -17.68 -11.19 9.03
N ILE A 155 -17.03 -12.34 9.10
CA ILE A 155 -15.58 -12.46 9.24
C ILE A 155 -14.90 -12.89 7.93
N ILE A 156 -15.66 -13.40 6.95
CA ILE A 156 -15.09 -14.00 5.72
C ILE A 156 -15.06 -12.99 4.57
N MET A 157 -13.88 -12.83 3.95
CA MET A 157 -13.68 -11.93 2.81
C MET A 157 -14.51 -12.26 1.57
N GLY A 158 -14.92 -13.53 1.41
CA GLY A 158 -15.74 -13.96 0.27
C GLY A 158 -17.06 -13.19 0.11
N LEU A 159 -17.60 -12.62 1.18
CA LEU A 159 -18.76 -11.75 1.14
C LEU A 159 -18.40 -10.30 0.79
N ALA A 160 -17.21 -9.85 1.19
CA ALA A 160 -16.71 -8.50 0.92
C ALA A 160 -16.50 -8.27 -0.59
N ILE A 161 -16.09 -9.30 -1.36
CA ILE A 161 -15.92 -9.18 -2.81
C ILE A 161 -17.26 -8.91 -3.51
N ARG A 162 -18.38 -9.42 -3.01
CA ARG A 162 -19.72 -9.09 -3.54
C ARG A 162 -20.21 -7.70 -3.13
N CYS A 163 -19.76 -7.19 -1.98
CA CYS A 163 -20.10 -5.86 -1.46
C CYS A 163 -19.15 -4.76 -1.90
N PHE A 164 -18.06 -5.08 -2.60
CA PHE A 164 -17.03 -4.10 -2.99
C PHE A 164 -17.61 -2.94 -3.85
N GLY A 165 -18.68 -3.20 -4.60
CA GLY A 165 -19.41 -2.16 -5.31
C GLY A 165 -20.28 -1.26 -4.41
N LEU A 166 -20.62 -1.71 -3.20
CA LEU A 166 -21.48 -0.96 -2.26
C LEU A 166 -20.69 -0.24 -1.18
N ILE A 167 -19.53 -0.77 -0.79
CA ILE A 167 -18.68 -0.16 0.26
C ILE A 167 -17.96 1.12 -0.22
N GLN A 168 -17.76 1.27 -1.53
CA GLN A 168 -17.23 2.53 -2.10
C GLN A 168 -18.24 3.69 -2.05
N MET A 169 -19.52 3.44 -1.71
CA MET A 169 -20.56 4.48 -1.62
C MET A 169 -20.82 4.99 -0.19
N VAL A 170 -20.15 4.48 0.83
CA VAL A 170 -20.43 4.80 2.24
C VAL A 170 -19.19 5.27 3.02
N CYS A 171 -18.13 5.68 2.32
CA CYS A 171 -17.01 6.40 2.95
C CYS A 171 -16.99 7.85 2.51
#